data_16022291ceeb8fe44512e658d16a0d66
#
_entry.id   16022291ceeb8fe44512e658d16a0d66
#
_cell.length_a   1.000
_cell.length_b   1.000
_cell.length_c   1.000
_cell.angle_alpha   90.00
_cell.angle_beta   90.00
_cell.angle_gamma   90.00
#
_symmetry.space_group_name_H-M   'P 1'
#
loop_
_entity.id
_entity.type
_entity.pdbx_description
1 polymer ?
#
loop_
_entity_poly.entity_id
_entity_poly.type
_entity_poly.pdbx_seq_one_letter_code
_entity_poly.pdbx_strand_id
1 'polypeptide(L)'
;HYGIIIIMCCLLNACQPASQNPRIYDSGISQELAELRKQEINELKYDLRLSIPKQKSMPVEGEIHVRFRLNKAQEVILDFREEADKIKEVSANGLPTSYEFRNEHIILPKNTTQKGENDIYIRFTAGNQSLNRNDEFLYTLLVPDRARTVFPCFEQPNLKASFTLQLDIPSEWVAV
;
A
#
# COMPACT_ATOMS: atom_id res chain seq x y z
N HIS A 1 26.81 -69.03 22.95
CA HIS A 1 27.14 -67.65 22.48
C HIS A 1 25.86 -66.98 22.03
N TYR A 2 25.33 -66.04 22.83
CA TYR A 2 24.21 -65.25 22.49
C TYR A 2 24.73 -63.91 22.00
N GLY A 3 24.53 -63.62 20.70
CA GLY A 3 24.84 -62.32 20.12
C GLY A 3 23.70 -61.32 20.38
N ILE A 4 24.01 -60.22 21.05
CA ILE A 4 23.10 -59.11 21.28
C ILE A 4 23.16 -58.21 20.05
N ILE A 5 22.07 -58.13 19.28
CA ILE A 5 21.91 -57.15 18.20
C ILE A 5 21.36 -55.86 18.81
N ILE A 6 22.19 -54.81 18.87
CA ILE A 6 21.77 -53.46 19.23
C ILE A 6 21.23 -52.79 17.99
N ILE A 7 19.91 -52.63 17.91
CA ILE A 7 19.27 -51.82 16.88
C ILE A 7 19.37 -50.34 17.31
N MET A 8 20.28 -49.60 16.69
CA MET A 8 20.44 -48.19 16.86
C MET A 8 19.36 -47.46 16.03
N CYS A 9 18.28 -47.10 16.70
CA CYS A 9 17.18 -46.33 16.09
C CYS A 9 17.64 -44.87 15.89
N CYS A 10 18.09 -44.53 14.66
CA CYS A 10 18.36 -43.14 14.29
C CYS A 10 17.04 -42.43 14.17
N LEU A 11 16.69 -41.63 15.17
CA LEU A 11 15.61 -40.60 15.08
C LEU A 11 16.06 -39.52 14.12
N LEU A 12 15.68 -39.65 12.84
CA LEU A 12 15.72 -38.54 11.90
C LEU A 12 14.66 -37.52 12.31
N ASN A 13 15.05 -36.51 13.08
CA ASN A 13 14.27 -35.31 13.18
C ASN A 13 14.21 -34.63 11.80
N ALA A 14 13.20 -34.96 11.02
CA ALA A 14 12.86 -34.20 9.84
C ALA A 14 12.41 -32.82 10.29
N CYS A 15 13.34 -31.87 10.25
CA CYS A 15 13.01 -30.47 10.31
C CYS A 15 12.18 -30.15 9.05
N GLN A 16 10.85 -30.16 9.15
CA GLN A 16 10.01 -29.64 8.09
C GLN A 16 10.32 -28.14 7.98
N PRO A 17 10.75 -27.63 6.81
CA PRO A 17 10.76 -26.19 6.59
C PRO A 17 9.31 -25.75 6.66
N ALA A 18 8.98 -24.91 7.63
CA ALA A 18 7.73 -24.20 7.65
C ALA A 18 7.66 -23.37 6.35
N SER A 19 6.86 -23.79 5.41
CA SER A 19 6.42 -23.01 4.26
C SER A 19 5.53 -21.90 4.80
N GLN A 20 6.14 -20.91 5.41
CA GLN A 20 5.43 -19.67 5.75
C GLN A 20 5.35 -18.87 4.46
N ASN A 21 4.21 -18.94 3.78
CA ASN A 21 3.80 -17.84 2.90
C ASN A 21 3.85 -16.58 3.75
N PRO A 22 4.69 -15.60 3.42
CA PRO A 22 4.81 -14.42 4.26
C PRO A 22 3.45 -13.73 4.30
N ARG A 23 2.91 -13.50 5.50
CA ARG A 23 1.61 -12.83 5.74
C ARG A 23 1.58 -11.38 5.28
N ILE A 24 2.68 -10.87 4.73
CA ILE A 24 2.79 -9.53 4.15
C ILE A 24 1.83 -9.27 2.98
N TYR A 25 1.25 -10.33 2.40
CA TYR A 25 0.27 -10.23 1.31
C TYR A 25 -1.16 -10.55 1.74
N ASP A 26 -1.42 -10.77 3.03
CA ASP A 26 -2.77 -10.94 3.54
C ASP A 26 -3.55 -9.62 3.43
N SER A 27 -4.87 -9.70 3.30
CA SER A 27 -5.72 -8.50 3.31
C SER A 27 -5.54 -7.71 4.61
N GLY A 28 -5.48 -6.39 4.51
CA GLY A 28 -5.15 -5.51 5.62
C GLY A 28 -3.64 -5.38 5.85
N ILE A 29 -3.25 -4.89 7.02
CA ILE A 29 -1.85 -4.68 7.36
C ILE A 29 -1.45 -5.69 8.44
N SER A 30 -0.76 -6.75 8.04
CA SER A 30 -0.19 -7.71 8.99
C SER A 30 0.92 -7.07 9.82
N GLN A 31 1.20 -7.65 10.98
CA GLN A 31 2.32 -7.18 11.79
C GLN A 31 3.65 -7.30 11.04
N GLU A 32 3.83 -8.38 10.28
CA GLU A 32 5.02 -8.63 9.49
C GLU A 32 5.22 -7.56 8.41
N LEU A 33 4.14 -7.16 7.71
CA LEU A 33 4.19 -6.07 6.73
C LEU A 33 4.51 -4.73 7.39
N ALA A 34 3.89 -4.44 8.54
CA ALA A 34 4.13 -3.22 9.28
C ALA A 34 5.59 -3.10 9.76
N GLU A 35 6.15 -4.19 10.27
CA GLU A 35 7.56 -4.25 10.71
C GLU A 35 8.52 -4.08 9.53
N LEU A 36 8.27 -4.76 8.40
CA LEU A 36 9.07 -4.62 7.19
C LEU A 36 9.11 -3.16 6.72
N ARG A 37 7.95 -2.52 6.58
CA ARG A 37 7.84 -1.12 6.16
C ARG A 37 8.57 -0.18 7.12
N LYS A 38 8.41 -0.40 8.44
CA LYS A 38 9.05 0.43 9.46
C LYS A 38 10.57 0.37 9.42
N GLN A 39 11.14 -0.78 9.07
CA GLN A 39 12.58 -0.97 8.96
C GLN A 39 13.18 -0.37 7.69
N GLU A 40 12.45 -0.39 6.58
CA GLU A 40 13.00 -0.13 5.26
C GLU A 40 12.60 1.24 4.68
N ILE A 41 11.44 1.80 5.09
CA ILE A 41 10.90 3.05 4.54
C ILE A 41 11.25 4.21 5.47
N ASN A 42 11.89 5.24 4.90
CA ASN A 42 12.28 6.45 5.59
C ASN A 42 11.85 7.68 4.79
N GLU A 43 11.77 8.84 5.45
CA GLU A 43 11.50 10.15 4.84
C GLU A 43 10.24 10.16 3.94
N LEU A 44 9.16 9.52 4.42
CA LEU A 44 7.92 9.36 3.66
C LEU A 44 7.21 10.70 3.46
N LYS A 45 6.79 10.95 2.21
CA LYS A 45 6.04 12.14 1.80
C LYS A 45 4.94 11.75 0.83
N TYR A 46 3.78 12.36 0.99
CA TYR A 46 2.67 12.26 0.06
C TYR A 46 2.36 13.61 -0.57
N ASP A 47 2.25 13.65 -1.90
CA ASP A 47 1.62 14.76 -2.61
C ASP A 47 0.38 14.21 -3.30
N LEU A 48 -0.79 14.50 -2.73
CA LEU A 48 -2.09 14.02 -3.19
C LEU A 48 -2.87 15.15 -3.85
N ARG A 49 -3.36 14.89 -5.06
CA ARG A 49 -4.33 15.73 -5.75
C ARG A 49 -5.63 14.99 -5.93
N LEU A 50 -6.75 15.62 -5.59
CA LEU A 50 -8.10 15.09 -5.83
C LEU A 50 -8.91 16.07 -6.65
N SER A 51 -9.53 15.58 -7.73
CA SER A 51 -10.50 16.32 -8.54
C SER A 51 -11.91 15.88 -8.15
N ILE A 52 -12.65 16.78 -7.52
CA ILE A 52 -13.96 16.51 -6.92
C ILE A 52 -15.04 17.19 -7.76
N PRO A 53 -15.76 16.46 -8.63
CA PRO A 53 -16.85 17.05 -9.41
C PRO A 53 -18.06 17.35 -8.51
N LYS A 54 -18.87 18.32 -8.92
CA LYS A 54 -20.08 18.72 -8.17
C LYS A 54 -21.10 17.59 -8.05
N GLN A 55 -21.34 16.89 -9.15
CA GLN A 55 -22.31 15.79 -9.18
C GLN A 55 -21.80 14.61 -8.39
N LYS A 56 -22.54 14.18 -7.38
CA LYS A 56 -22.22 13.00 -6.55
C LYS A 56 -22.05 11.72 -7.37
N SER A 57 -22.79 11.59 -8.48
CA SER A 57 -22.71 10.42 -9.37
C SER A 57 -21.41 10.32 -10.15
N MET A 58 -20.65 11.41 -10.26
CA MET A 58 -19.35 11.39 -10.92
C MET A 58 -18.24 10.98 -9.97
N PRO A 59 -17.29 10.15 -10.42
CA PRO A 59 -16.21 9.70 -9.57
C PRO A 59 -15.28 10.86 -9.18
N VAL A 60 -14.64 10.72 -8.03
CA VAL A 60 -13.51 11.56 -7.63
C VAL A 60 -12.25 10.93 -8.20
N GLU A 61 -11.54 11.67 -9.05
CA GLU A 61 -10.27 11.22 -9.61
C GLU A 61 -9.11 11.72 -8.75
N GLY A 62 -8.08 10.90 -8.64
CA GLY A 62 -6.93 11.20 -7.81
C GLY A 62 -5.60 10.92 -8.51
N GLU A 63 -4.61 11.69 -8.11
CA GLU A 63 -3.21 11.51 -8.45
C GLU A 63 -2.39 11.60 -7.17
N ILE A 64 -1.45 10.69 -6.98
CA ILE A 64 -0.60 10.71 -5.80
C ILE A 64 0.86 10.42 -6.17
N HIS A 65 1.76 11.21 -5.61
CA HIS A 65 3.18 10.88 -5.51
C HIS A 65 3.47 10.39 -4.10
N VAL A 66 3.99 9.19 -4.00
CA VAL A 66 4.48 8.59 -2.75
C VAL A 66 5.99 8.59 -2.81
N ARG A 67 6.63 9.53 -2.10
CA ARG A 67 8.09 9.67 -2.07
C ARG A 67 8.65 9.15 -0.77
N PHE A 68 9.71 8.38 -0.86
CA PHE A 68 10.36 7.79 0.31
C PHE A 68 11.79 7.37 -0.01
N ARG A 69 12.56 7.03 1.02
CA ARG A 69 13.90 6.46 0.88
C ARG A 69 13.91 5.00 1.33
N LEU A 70 14.59 4.16 0.54
CA LEU A 70 14.85 2.76 0.88
C LEU A 70 16.31 2.53 1.25
N ASN A 71 16.57 1.65 2.21
CA ASN A 71 17.91 1.20 2.57
C ASN A 71 18.55 0.35 1.46
N LYS A 72 17.74 -0.35 0.69
CA LYS A 72 18.12 -1.17 -0.48
C LYS A 72 16.94 -1.26 -1.46
N ALA A 73 17.21 -1.59 -2.73
CA ALA A 73 16.16 -1.93 -3.68
C ALA A 73 15.40 -3.19 -3.21
N GLN A 74 14.08 -3.10 -3.17
CA GLN A 74 13.20 -4.18 -2.73
C GLN A 74 11.79 -4.04 -3.28
N GLU A 75 10.97 -5.05 -3.09
CA GLU A 75 9.54 -4.96 -3.33
C GLU A 75 8.90 -3.93 -2.41
N VAL A 76 7.96 -3.16 -2.94
CA VAL A 76 7.20 -2.16 -2.18
C VAL A 76 5.71 -2.47 -2.31
N ILE A 77 5.04 -2.54 -1.17
CA ILE A 77 3.63 -2.89 -1.05
C ILE A 77 2.89 -1.66 -0.52
N LEU A 78 2.02 -1.07 -1.34
CA LEU A 78 1.09 0.00 -0.95
C LEU A 78 -0.30 -0.58 -0.73
N ASP A 79 -1.10 0.07 0.10
CA ASP A 79 -2.47 -0.34 0.40
C ASP A 79 -3.45 0.48 -0.40
N PHE A 80 -4.43 -0.17 -1.03
CA PHE A 80 -5.54 0.47 -1.71
C PHE A 80 -6.76 -0.47 -1.69
N ARG A 81 -7.72 -0.15 -0.84
CA ARG A 81 -8.89 -1.00 -0.57
C ARG A 81 -10.03 -0.71 -1.55
N GLU A 82 -9.72 -0.86 -2.83
CA GLU A 82 -10.66 -0.72 -3.95
C GLU A 82 -10.40 -1.82 -4.97
N GLU A 83 -11.18 -1.87 -6.03
CA GLU A 83 -11.00 -2.82 -7.13
C GLU A 83 -9.81 -2.42 -8.00
N ALA A 84 -9.16 -3.39 -8.65
CA ALA A 84 -7.99 -3.17 -9.50
C ALA A 84 -8.24 -2.19 -10.65
N ASP A 85 -9.47 -2.12 -11.17
CA ASP A 85 -9.87 -1.22 -12.27
C ASP A 85 -9.87 0.26 -11.86
N LYS A 86 -9.82 0.56 -10.55
CA LYS A 86 -9.66 1.91 -10.02
C LYS A 86 -8.25 2.45 -10.19
N ILE A 87 -7.26 1.61 -10.40
CA ILE A 87 -5.88 2.01 -10.67
C ILE A 87 -5.75 2.26 -12.17
N LYS A 88 -5.45 3.50 -12.57
CA LYS A 88 -5.41 3.92 -13.98
C LYS A 88 -4.00 3.93 -14.55
N GLU A 89 -3.03 4.29 -13.73
CA GLU A 89 -1.64 4.40 -14.13
C GLU A 89 -0.74 4.22 -12.91
N VAL A 90 0.38 3.53 -13.11
CA VAL A 90 1.43 3.41 -12.11
C VAL A 90 2.79 3.66 -12.78
N SER A 91 3.58 4.53 -12.18
CA SER A 91 4.98 4.69 -12.55
C SER A 91 5.88 4.72 -11.32
N ALA A 92 7.12 4.31 -11.49
CA ALA A 92 8.14 4.33 -10.47
C ALA A 92 9.37 5.06 -11.01
N ASN A 93 9.83 6.06 -10.27
CA ASN A 93 11.01 6.86 -10.62
C ASN A 93 10.94 7.46 -12.04
N GLY A 94 9.73 7.90 -12.44
CA GLY A 94 9.46 8.51 -13.73
C GLY A 94 9.27 7.54 -14.92
N LEU A 95 9.27 6.23 -14.67
CA LEU A 95 9.08 5.22 -15.70
C LEU A 95 7.78 4.44 -15.45
N PRO A 96 6.92 4.26 -16.48
CA PRO A 96 5.78 3.36 -16.39
C PRO A 96 6.22 1.98 -15.90
N THR A 97 5.48 1.40 -14.96
CA THR A 97 5.89 0.13 -14.35
C THR A 97 4.73 -0.86 -14.24
N SER A 98 5.07 -2.14 -14.30
CA SER A 98 4.16 -3.21 -13.96
C SER A 98 4.02 -3.32 -12.44
N TYR A 99 2.86 -3.75 -12.00
CA TYR A 99 2.55 -4.05 -10.61
C TYR A 99 1.62 -5.27 -10.53
N GLU A 100 1.58 -5.91 -9.39
CA GLU A 100 0.54 -6.88 -9.06
C GLU A 100 -0.48 -6.21 -8.14
N PHE A 101 -1.77 -6.47 -8.35
CA PHE A 101 -2.82 -6.07 -7.41
C PHE A 101 -3.42 -7.31 -6.77
N ARG A 102 -3.28 -7.43 -5.46
CA ARG A 102 -3.74 -8.59 -4.70
C ARG A 102 -4.09 -8.21 -3.26
N ASN A 103 -5.24 -8.67 -2.78
CA ASN A 103 -5.67 -8.52 -1.39
C ASN A 103 -5.60 -7.07 -0.88
N GLU A 104 -6.08 -6.11 -1.69
CA GLU A 104 -6.07 -4.68 -1.37
C GLU A 104 -4.65 -4.05 -1.39
N HIS A 105 -3.66 -4.70 -2.01
CA HIS A 105 -2.29 -4.24 -2.12
C HIS A 105 -1.88 -3.99 -3.57
N ILE A 106 -1.18 -2.88 -3.79
CA ILE A 106 -0.42 -2.58 -5.01
C ILE A 106 1.02 -2.99 -4.74
N ILE A 107 1.47 -4.04 -5.40
CA ILE A 107 2.78 -4.65 -5.19
C ILE A 107 3.70 -4.26 -6.34
N LEU A 108 4.71 -3.47 -6.03
CA LEU A 108 5.73 -3.00 -6.97
C LEU A 108 6.96 -3.92 -6.87
N PRO A 109 7.38 -4.55 -7.96
CA PRO A 109 8.49 -5.49 -7.90
C PRO A 109 9.83 -4.78 -7.65
N LYS A 110 10.76 -5.48 -7.05
CA LYS A 110 12.08 -4.98 -6.65
C LYS A 110 12.85 -4.23 -7.76
N ASN A 111 12.69 -4.64 -9.01
CA ASN A 111 13.40 -4.01 -10.16
C ASN A 111 12.84 -2.63 -10.54
N THR A 112 11.76 -2.17 -9.93
CA THR A 112 11.17 -0.84 -10.14
C THR A 112 11.58 0.15 -9.05
N THR A 113 12.25 -0.31 -8.00
CA THR A 113 12.72 0.48 -6.88
C THR A 113 14.24 0.52 -6.81
N GLN A 114 14.77 1.45 -6.04
CA GLN A 114 16.22 1.63 -5.89
C GLN A 114 16.60 1.94 -4.44
N LYS A 115 17.86 1.75 -4.10
CA LYS A 115 18.42 2.28 -2.86
C LYS A 115 18.41 3.82 -2.89
N GLY A 116 18.01 4.44 -1.80
CA GLY A 116 17.87 5.89 -1.73
C GLY A 116 16.45 6.33 -2.10
N GLU A 117 16.34 7.45 -2.77
CA GLU A 117 15.06 8.09 -3.10
C GLU A 117 14.26 7.28 -4.12
N ASN A 118 12.97 7.18 -3.87
CA ASN A 118 11.98 6.60 -4.77
C ASN A 118 10.77 7.52 -4.85
N ASP A 119 10.18 7.63 -6.03
CA ASP A 119 8.94 8.34 -6.31
C ASP A 119 7.99 7.40 -7.05
N ILE A 120 6.92 7.03 -6.39
CA ILE A 120 5.85 6.22 -6.98
C ILE A 120 4.69 7.14 -7.28
N TYR A 121 4.35 7.26 -8.57
CA TYR A 121 3.18 7.98 -9.04
C TYR A 121 2.06 7.00 -9.36
N ILE A 122 0.85 7.31 -8.88
CA ILE A 122 -0.35 6.52 -9.16
C ILE A 122 -1.48 7.47 -9.51
N ARG A 123 -2.14 7.23 -10.65
CA ARG A 123 -3.42 7.84 -11.01
C ARG A 123 -4.53 6.82 -10.75
N PHE A 124 -5.58 7.26 -10.08
CA PHE A 124 -6.62 6.36 -9.59
C PHE A 124 -7.99 7.04 -9.53
N THR A 125 -9.05 6.23 -9.45
CA THR A 125 -10.38 6.68 -9.03
C THR A 125 -10.53 6.41 -7.54
N ALA A 126 -10.83 7.44 -6.75
CA ALA A 126 -10.98 7.31 -5.32
C ALA A 126 -12.19 6.46 -4.93
N GLY A 127 -12.05 5.70 -3.86
CA GLY A 127 -13.17 4.97 -3.28
C GLY A 127 -14.15 5.90 -2.54
N ASN A 128 -15.38 5.45 -2.41
CA ASN A 128 -16.45 6.24 -1.80
C ASN A 128 -16.69 5.91 -0.33
N GLN A 129 -16.08 4.87 0.21
CA GLN A 129 -16.39 4.36 1.55
C GLN A 129 -16.12 5.39 2.66
N SER A 130 -15.12 6.23 2.49
CA SER A 130 -14.73 7.26 3.46
C SER A 130 -14.87 8.69 2.93
N LEU A 131 -15.46 8.85 1.73
CA LEU A 131 -15.87 10.13 1.16
C LEU A 131 -17.36 10.34 1.45
N ASN A 132 -17.67 11.03 2.55
CA ASN A 132 -19.05 11.38 2.89
C ASN A 132 -19.50 12.58 2.07
N ARG A 133 -20.21 12.34 0.97
CA ARG A 133 -20.49 13.32 -0.06
C ARG A 133 -21.98 13.44 -0.34
N ASN A 134 -22.47 14.67 -0.45
CA ASN A 134 -23.76 15.03 -1.04
C ASN A 134 -23.56 16.16 -2.06
N ASP A 135 -24.63 16.84 -2.47
CA ASP A 135 -24.56 17.92 -3.46
C ASP A 135 -24.06 19.26 -2.87
N GLU A 136 -23.97 19.38 -1.55
CA GLU A 136 -23.62 20.61 -0.84
C GLU A 136 -22.22 20.52 -0.22
N PHE A 137 -21.80 19.35 0.25
CA PHE A 137 -20.52 19.20 0.93
C PHE A 137 -19.89 17.80 0.72
N LEU A 138 -18.61 17.75 1.00
CA LEU A 138 -17.85 16.53 1.13
C LEU A 138 -16.97 16.62 2.38
N TYR A 139 -16.93 15.56 3.18
CA TYR A 139 -15.93 15.40 4.23
C TYR A 139 -15.39 13.97 4.24
N THR A 140 -14.20 13.79 4.78
CA THR A 140 -13.54 12.49 4.87
C THR A 140 -13.39 12.05 6.32
N LEU A 141 -13.52 10.74 6.55
CA LEU A 141 -13.17 10.09 7.81
C LEU A 141 -12.15 9.00 7.50
N LEU A 142 -10.86 9.33 7.68
CA LEU A 142 -9.75 8.45 7.28
C LEU A 142 -9.22 7.57 8.43
N VAL A 143 -9.78 7.72 9.62
CA VAL A 143 -9.39 6.95 10.81
C VAL A 143 -10.50 6.01 11.25
N PRO A 144 -10.17 4.86 11.88
CA PRO A 144 -8.87 4.19 11.82
C PRO A 144 -8.77 3.39 10.53
N ASP A 145 -7.67 3.16 9.90
CA ASP A 145 -7.51 2.24 8.77
C ASP A 145 -8.45 2.51 7.56
N ARG A 146 -8.67 3.80 7.20
CA ARG A 146 -9.59 4.19 6.13
C ARG A 146 -9.00 5.04 5.02
N ALA A 147 -7.77 5.54 5.14
CA ALA A 147 -7.15 6.33 4.08
C ALA A 147 -7.00 5.49 2.79
N ARG A 148 -6.64 4.24 2.91
CA ARG A 148 -6.55 3.28 1.80
C ARG A 148 -7.87 3.00 1.07
N THR A 149 -9.02 3.41 1.62
CA THR A 149 -10.32 3.37 0.92
C THR A 149 -10.56 4.59 0.04
N VAL A 150 -9.67 5.57 0.06
CA VAL A 150 -9.76 6.80 -0.73
C VAL A 150 -8.60 6.90 -1.70
N PHE A 151 -7.38 6.66 -1.25
CA PHE A 151 -6.16 6.78 -2.07
C PHE A 151 -5.11 5.74 -1.69
N PRO A 152 -4.22 5.36 -2.62
CA PRO A 152 -3.10 4.47 -2.34
C PRO A 152 -2.14 5.07 -1.30
N CYS A 153 -1.81 4.32 -0.26
CA CYS A 153 -0.92 4.80 0.81
C CYS A 153 -0.27 3.63 1.57
N PHE A 154 0.58 3.93 2.52
CA PHE A 154 0.98 3.00 3.58
C PHE A 154 0.06 3.25 4.78
N GLU A 155 -0.99 2.46 4.93
CA GLU A 155 -2.00 2.59 5.99
C GLU A 155 -1.44 2.07 7.32
N GLN A 156 -0.57 2.85 7.93
CA GLN A 156 0.20 2.43 9.09
C GLN A 156 0.52 3.61 10.01
N PRO A 157 -0.02 3.67 11.24
CA PRO A 157 0.05 4.85 12.09
C PRO A 157 1.46 5.17 12.61
N ASN A 158 2.36 4.19 12.68
CA ASN A 158 3.74 4.36 13.11
C ASN A 158 4.72 4.70 11.98
N LEU A 159 4.24 4.81 10.75
CA LEU A 159 5.01 5.28 9.59
C LEU A 159 4.57 6.73 9.29
N LYS A 160 5.26 7.68 9.95
CA LYS A 160 4.92 9.10 9.83
C LYS A 160 5.36 9.67 8.48
N ALA A 161 4.53 10.58 7.93
CA ALA A 161 4.77 11.22 6.65
C ALA A 161 4.50 12.73 6.72
N SER A 162 5.13 13.50 5.86
CA SER A 162 4.63 14.82 5.47
C SER A 162 3.58 14.67 4.37
N PHE A 163 2.61 15.58 4.34
CA PHE A 163 1.47 15.48 3.44
C PHE A 163 1.18 16.82 2.78
N THR A 164 1.11 16.83 1.46
CA THR A 164 0.62 17.96 0.66
C THR A 164 -0.68 17.55 0.00
N LEU A 165 -1.73 18.34 0.19
CA LEU A 165 -3.04 18.11 -0.43
C LEU A 165 -3.38 19.26 -1.39
N GLN A 166 -3.71 18.88 -2.62
CA GLN A 166 -4.28 19.77 -3.62
C GLN A 166 -5.70 19.31 -3.97
N LEU A 167 -6.65 20.24 -3.96
CA LEU A 167 -8.03 19.95 -4.29
C LEU A 167 -8.47 20.80 -5.48
N ASP A 168 -8.99 20.14 -6.52
CA ASP A 168 -9.76 20.77 -7.58
C ASP A 168 -11.24 20.56 -7.23
N ILE A 169 -11.91 21.64 -6.83
CA ILE A 169 -13.29 21.62 -6.32
C ILE A 169 -14.18 22.57 -7.13
N PRO A 170 -15.51 22.41 -7.10
CA PRO A 170 -16.43 23.38 -7.68
C PRO A 170 -16.17 24.79 -7.16
N SER A 171 -16.31 25.79 -8.04
CA SER A 171 -15.99 27.19 -7.71
C SER A 171 -16.78 27.79 -6.55
N GLU A 172 -17.96 27.24 -6.28
CA GLU A 172 -18.84 27.62 -5.17
C GLU A 172 -18.50 26.95 -3.83
N TRP A 173 -17.58 25.99 -3.83
CA TRP A 173 -17.17 25.27 -2.61
C TRP A 173 -15.96 25.94 -1.97
N VAL A 174 -15.85 25.79 -0.66
CA VAL A 174 -14.71 26.23 0.14
C VAL A 174 -14.13 25.03 0.85
N ALA A 175 -12.80 24.84 0.74
CA ALA A 175 -12.09 23.84 1.51
C ALA A 175 -11.65 24.42 2.86
N VAL A 176 -11.88 23.69 3.95
CA VAL A 176 -11.52 24.05 5.32
C VAL A 176 -10.76 22.91 5.99
#